data_95dcab0011c9f2ab210632f9fd58f095
#
_entry.id   95dcab0011c9f2ab210632f9fd58f095
#
_cell.length_a   1.000
_cell.length_b   1.000
_cell.length_c   1.000
_cell.angle_alpha   90.00
_cell.angle_beta   90.00
_cell.angle_gamma   90.00
#
_symmetry.space_group_name_H-M   'P 1'
#
loop_
_entity.id
_entity.type
_entity.pdbx_description
1 polymer ?
#
loop_
_entity_poly.entity_id
_entity_poly.type
_entity_poly.pdbx_seq_one_letter_code
_entity_poly.pdbx_strand_id
1 'polypeptide(L)'
;DFSRVFHANGLYVTQAVAPFNEDYNMQELAKYNDYLFLMAYDEHNIESQPGAVSSQRWVEKATDWAAKNVPNDKIVLGMATYGYDWANGEGGTTVSFDQTMAIAQDADAKVKFDDDTYNVNFSYQNTDDKKVHQVFFTDAATTFNIMRFGAEYHLAGFGLWRLGTEDKRIWRFYGKDMSWESVARMSVAKLMQLNGTDDVNFVGSGEVLQVTTEPHPGDISIRIDKDNRLISEEYYRALPSTYTIQRLGECKDKQLVITFDDGPDSRWTPTVLSTLKKYNVPAAFFMVGL
;
A
#
# COMPACT_ATOMS: atom_id res chain seq x y z
N ASP A 1 5.06 10.21 -37.11
CA ASP A 1 4.60 8.98 -37.82
C ASP A 1 3.90 7.99 -36.89
N PHE A 2 4.41 7.75 -35.68
CA PHE A 2 3.83 6.82 -34.70
C PHE A 2 2.37 7.18 -34.35
N SER A 3 2.12 8.41 -33.88
CA SER A 3 0.76 8.85 -33.50
C SER A 3 -0.22 8.76 -34.67
N ARG A 4 0.21 9.15 -35.86
CA ARG A 4 -0.64 9.06 -37.05
C ARG A 4 -1.12 7.62 -37.35
N VAL A 5 -0.23 6.63 -37.17
CA VAL A 5 -0.57 5.22 -37.39
C VAL A 5 -1.56 4.74 -36.32
N PHE A 6 -1.33 5.08 -35.06
CA PHE A 6 -2.20 4.69 -33.95
C PHE A 6 -3.59 5.34 -34.09
N HIS A 7 -3.63 6.65 -34.36
CA HIS A 7 -4.90 7.38 -34.53
C HIS A 7 -5.70 6.85 -35.74
N ALA A 8 -5.02 6.49 -36.82
CA ALA A 8 -5.70 5.86 -38.02
C ALA A 8 -6.35 4.52 -37.66
N ASN A 9 -5.96 3.87 -36.57
CA ASN A 9 -6.55 2.64 -36.08
C ASN A 9 -7.47 2.86 -34.85
N GLY A 10 -7.84 4.10 -34.54
CA GLY A 10 -8.72 4.44 -33.42
C GLY A 10 -8.10 4.26 -32.05
N LEU A 11 -6.75 4.26 -31.96
CA LEU A 11 -6.02 4.10 -30.71
C LEU A 11 -5.52 5.44 -30.21
N TYR A 12 -5.49 5.61 -28.88
CA TYR A 12 -4.88 6.75 -28.23
C TYR A 12 -3.37 6.55 -28.06
N VAL A 13 -2.64 7.66 -28.04
CA VAL A 13 -1.20 7.68 -27.75
C VAL A 13 -0.97 8.46 -26.48
N THR A 14 -0.35 7.81 -25.51
CA THR A 14 0.03 8.43 -24.23
C THR A 14 1.51 8.22 -23.96
N GLN A 15 2.13 9.17 -23.27
CA GLN A 15 3.53 9.09 -22.89
C GLN A 15 3.69 9.48 -21.41
N ALA A 16 4.43 8.65 -20.66
CA ALA A 16 4.85 9.01 -19.32
C ALA A 16 6.04 9.97 -19.36
N VAL A 17 6.01 11.00 -18.53
CA VAL A 17 7.03 12.05 -18.45
C VAL A 17 7.42 12.30 -16.99
N ALA A 18 8.70 12.40 -16.72
CA ALA A 18 9.20 12.80 -15.41
C ALA A 18 9.07 14.33 -15.25
N PRO A 19 8.67 14.81 -14.06
CA PRO A 19 8.61 16.25 -13.80
C PRO A 19 10.02 16.86 -13.83
N PHE A 20 10.09 18.14 -14.19
CA PHE A 20 11.31 18.94 -14.21
C PHE A 20 12.43 18.43 -15.13
N ASN A 21 12.13 17.49 -16.01
CA ASN A 21 13.12 17.01 -16.96
C ASN A 21 13.16 17.94 -18.20
N GLU A 22 14.22 18.71 -18.32
CA GLU A 22 14.43 19.69 -19.40
C GLU A 22 14.76 19.05 -20.76
N ASP A 23 15.07 17.75 -20.79
CA ASP A 23 15.28 17.01 -22.05
C ASP A 23 13.96 16.81 -22.82
N TYR A 24 12.80 16.99 -22.16
CA TYR A 24 11.51 16.91 -22.81
C TYR A 24 11.08 18.25 -23.40
N ASN A 25 10.87 18.28 -24.70
CA ASN A 25 10.09 19.36 -25.30
C ASN A 25 8.58 19.07 -25.10
N MET A 26 8.07 19.46 -23.93
CA MET A 26 6.69 19.18 -23.51
C MET A 26 5.64 19.71 -24.49
N GLN A 27 5.88 20.87 -25.10
CA GLN A 27 4.97 21.47 -26.10
C GLN A 27 4.92 20.63 -27.38
N GLU A 28 6.04 20.10 -27.82
CA GLU A 28 6.07 19.19 -28.99
C GLU A 28 5.45 17.84 -28.66
N LEU A 29 5.73 17.28 -27.48
CA LEU A 29 5.12 16.02 -27.04
C LEU A 29 3.58 16.14 -27.00
N ALA A 30 3.04 17.25 -26.51
CA ALA A 30 1.60 17.48 -26.42
C ALA A 30 0.90 17.52 -27.81
N LYS A 31 1.62 17.81 -28.89
CA LYS A 31 1.06 17.78 -30.26
C LYS A 31 0.80 16.36 -30.77
N TYR A 32 1.61 15.40 -30.33
CA TYR A 32 1.60 14.04 -30.86
C TYR A 32 1.02 13.02 -29.90
N ASN A 33 0.77 13.40 -28.66
CA ASN A 33 0.14 12.58 -27.66
C ASN A 33 -1.27 13.07 -27.35
N ASP A 34 -2.19 12.13 -27.10
CA ASP A 34 -3.53 12.46 -26.61
C ASP A 34 -3.43 12.89 -25.14
N TYR A 35 -2.63 12.18 -24.37
CA TYR A 35 -2.36 12.49 -22.96
C TYR A 35 -0.88 12.35 -22.64
N LEU A 36 -0.41 13.17 -21.70
CA LEU A 36 0.88 13.03 -21.04
C LEU A 36 0.66 12.63 -19.59
N PHE A 37 1.21 11.48 -19.22
CA PHE A 37 1.15 10.96 -17.86
C PHE A 37 2.32 11.55 -17.06
N LEU A 38 2.05 12.55 -16.23
CA LEU A 38 3.04 13.19 -15.38
C LEU A 38 3.33 12.29 -14.18
N MET A 39 4.51 11.73 -14.11
CA MET A 39 4.95 10.87 -13.00
C MET A 39 5.30 11.69 -11.77
N ALA A 40 4.28 12.26 -11.08
CA ALA A 40 4.46 13.12 -9.92
C ALA A 40 4.66 12.30 -8.62
N TYR A 41 5.64 11.43 -8.64
CA TYR A 41 6.07 10.57 -7.54
C TYR A 41 7.58 10.31 -7.60
N ASP A 42 8.12 9.62 -6.59
CA ASP A 42 9.56 9.39 -6.42
C ASP A 42 10.38 10.68 -6.21
N GLU A 43 9.78 11.66 -5.51
CA GLU A 43 10.52 12.82 -5.00
C GLU A 43 11.73 12.36 -4.16
N HIS A 44 11.47 11.37 -3.29
CA HIS A 44 12.47 10.52 -2.67
C HIS A 44 12.22 9.07 -3.07
N ASN A 45 13.28 8.33 -3.37
CA ASN A 45 13.22 6.96 -3.89
C ASN A 45 14.29 6.06 -3.26
N ILE A 46 14.39 4.81 -3.71
CA ILE A 46 15.29 3.80 -3.14
C ILE A 46 16.77 4.21 -3.14
N GLU A 47 17.18 5.13 -4.00
CA GLU A 47 18.57 5.59 -4.14
C GLU A 47 18.83 6.92 -3.42
N SER A 48 17.78 7.57 -2.94
CA SER A 48 17.87 8.86 -2.24
C SER A 48 17.96 8.70 -0.72
N GLN A 49 18.19 9.81 -0.03
CA GLN A 49 17.95 9.90 1.42
C GLN A 49 16.45 9.71 1.72
N PRO A 50 16.10 9.20 2.92
CA PRO A 50 14.71 9.06 3.35
C PRO A 50 13.93 10.37 3.24
N GLY A 51 12.69 10.28 2.76
CA GLY A 51 11.81 11.42 2.62
C GLY A 51 10.49 11.06 1.98
N ALA A 52 9.60 12.04 1.83
CA ALA A 52 8.29 11.88 1.24
C ALA A 52 8.38 11.34 -0.20
N VAL A 53 7.54 10.37 -0.54
CA VAL A 53 7.47 9.79 -1.90
C VAL A 53 6.92 10.81 -2.90
N SER A 54 5.97 11.65 -2.44
CA SER A 54 5.35 12.71 -3.23
C SER A 54 4.75 13.75 -2.29
N SER A 55 5.59 14.70 -1.85
CA SER A 55 5.08 15.78 -1.00
C SER A 55 4.09 16.66 -1.76
N GLN A 56 3.08 17.16 -1.06
CA GLN A 56 2.03 18.00 -1.66
C GLN A 56 2.63 19.17 -2.46
N ARG A 57 3.57 19.91 -1.87
CA ARG A 57 4.22 21.07 -2.52
C ARG A 57 5.04 20.69 -3.75
N TRP A 58 5.67 19.52 -3.74
CA TRP A 58 6.43 19.05 -4.88
C TRP A 58 5.51 18.64 -6.03
N VAL A 59 4.40 17.94 -5.73
CA VAL A 59 3.36 17.60 -6.71
C VAL A 59 2.73 18.86 -7.30
N GLU A 60 2.45 19.86 -6.48
CA GLU A 60 1.95 21.17 -6.94
C GLU A 60 2.91 21.83 -7.93
N LYS A 61 4.20 21.90 -7.59
CA LYS A 61 5.23 22.45 -8.49
C LYS A 61 5.37 21.65 -9.78
N ALA A 62 5.28 20.30 -9.71
CA ALA A 62 5.34 19.44 -10.88
C ALA A 62 4.13 19.67 -11.81
N THR A 63 2.95 19.81 -11.22
CA THR A 63 1.71 20.12 -11.96
C THR A 63 1.78 21.50 -12.60
N ASP A 64 2.23 22.51 -11.87
CA ASP A 64 2.44 23.88 -12.39
C ASP A 64 3.45 23.91 -13.55
N TRP A 65 4.53 23.16 -13.42
CA TRP A 65 5.53 23.03 -14.47
C TRP A 65 4.96 22.42 -15.74
N ALA A 66 4.18 21.34 -15.61
CA ALA A 66 3.54 20.68 -16.75
C ALA A 66 2.47 21.59 -17.38
N ALA A 67 1.61 22.23 -16.58
CA ALA A 67 0.52 23.08 -17.05
C ALA A 67 0.98 24.36 -17.78
N LYS A 68 2.21 24.81 -17.54
CA LYS A 68 2.81 25.92 -18.30
C LYS A 68 3.16 25.56 -19.76
N ASN A 69 3.31 24.27 -20.03
CA ASN A 69 3.82 23.79 -21.31
C ASN A 69 2.83 22.91 -22.07
N VAL A 70 1.81 22.38 -21.39
CA VAL A 70 0.85 21.40 -21.92
C VAL A 70 -0.56 21.86 -21.55
N PRO A 71 -1.54 21.78 -22.47
CA PRO A 71 -2.95 22.00 -22.12
C PRO A 71 -3.37 21.06 -20.98
N ASN A 72 -4.06 21.60 -19.98
CA ASN A 72 -4.43 20.88 -18.76
C ASN A 72 -5.26 19.62 -19.05
N ASP A 73 -6.13 19.69 -20.05
CA ASP A 73 -6.98 18.58 -20.52
C ASP A 73 -6.20 17.45 -21.22
N LYS A 74 -4.88 17.58 -21.33
CA LYS A 74 -3.97 16.53 -21.81
C LYS A 74 -3.06 15.97 -20.69
N ILE A 75 -3.11 16.51 -19.49
CA ILE A 75 -2.27 16.06 -18.38
C ILE A 75 -3.04 15.04 -17.54
N VAL A 76 -2.48 13.84 -17.40
CA VAL A 76 -2.89 12.85 -16.40
C VAL A 76 -1.90 12.90 -15.25
N LEU A 77 -2.34 13.26 -14.06
CA LEU A 77 -1.48 13.36 -12.87
C LEU A 77 -1.29 11.98 -12.26
N GLY A 78 -0.05 11.47 -12.35
CA GLY A 78 0.35 10.21 -11.75
C GLY A 78 0.61 10.36 -10.25
N MET A 79 0.10 9.42 -9.46
CA MET A 79 0.19 9.41 -8.01
C MET A 79 0.81 8.10 -7.52
N ALA A 80 1.71 8.17 -6.54
CA ALA A 80 2.24 7.00 -5.86
C ALA A 80 1.17 6.33 -4.99
N THR A 81 1.25 5.00 -4.91
CA THR A 81 0.39 4.18 -4.03
C THR A 81 1.22 3.25 -3.14
N TYR A 82 2.44 3.63 -2.83
CA TYR A 82 3.43 2.83 -2.12
C TYR A 82 4.28 3.72 -1.20
N GLY A 83 5.20 3.09 -0.53
CA GLY A 83 6.22 3.73 0.28
C GLY A 83 7.58 3.10 0.10
N TYR A 84 8.53 3.63 0.83
CA TYR A 84 9.88 3.09 0.95
C TYR A 84 10.27 2.96 2.42
N ASP A 85 11.03 1.92 2.70
CA ASP A 85 11.65 1.63 3.99
C ASP A 85 13.18 1.69 3.83
N TRP A 86 13.83 2.63 4.50
CA TRP A 86 15.29 2.83 4.47
C TRP A 86 15.93 2.36 5.76
N ALA A 87 16.91 1.48 5.65
CA ALA A 87 17.71 0.99 6.77
C ALA A 87 18.91 1.91 7.01
N ASN A 88 19.03 2.55 8.18
CA ASN A 88 20.06 3.53 8.51
C ASN A 88 20.19 4.70 7.50
N GLY A 89 19.11 5.05 6.83
CA GLY A 89 19.09 6.12 5.83
C GLY A 89 19.64 5.75 4.46
N GLU A 90 19.87 4.47 4.19
CA GLU A 90 20.45 3.98 2.93
C GLU A 90 19.59 2.86 2.34
N GLY A 91 19.58 2.76 1.00
CA GLY A 91 19.04 1.60 0.28
C GLY A 91 17.58 1.29 0.58
N GLY A 92 16.66 2.14 0.12
CA GLY A 92 15.22 1.94 0.35
C GLY A 92 14.68 0.65 -0.26
N THR A 93 13.71 0.03 0.39
CA THR A 93 12.92 -1.10 -0.12
C THR A 93 11.49 -0.63 -0.33
N THR A 94 10.87 -0.96 -1.47
CA THR A 94 9.48 -0.61 -1.73
C THR A 94 8.55 -1.40 -0.81
N VAL A 95 7.57 -0.72 -0.21
CA VAL A 95 6.56 -1.29 0.67
C VAL A 95 5.15 -0.86 0.24
N SER A 96 4.17 -1.75 0.35
CA SER A 96 2.76 -1.43 0.16
C SER A 96 2.16 -0.79 1.42
N PHE A 97 0.96 -0.21 1.29
CA PHE A 97 0.24 0.31 2.46
C PHE A 97 0.03 -0.77 3.52
N ASP A 98 -0.43 -1.96 3.13
CA ASP A 98 -0.70 -3.05 4.06
C ASP A 98 0.59 -3.55 4.75
N GLN A 99 1.71 -3.60 4.01
CA GLN A 99 3.02 -3.91 4.59
C GLN A 99 3.47 -2.83 5.59
N THR A 100 3.27 -1.54 5.29
CA THR A 100 3.63 -0.47 6.23
C THR A 100 2.82 -0.56 7.52
N MET A 101 1.52 -0.89 7.44
CA MET A 101 0.69 -1.07 8.64
C MET A 101 1.16 -2.26 9.48
N ALA A 102 1.49 -3.38 8.84
CA ALA A 102 2.02 -4.55 9.53
C ALA A 102 3.36 -4.27 10.22
N ILE A 103 4.31 -3.63 9.52
CA ILE A 103 5.61 -3.24 10.08
C ILE A 103 5.42 -2.29 11.28
N ALA A 104 4.56 -1.28 11.14
CA ALA A 104 4.30 -0.32 12.21
C ALA A 104 3.67 -1.00 13.44
N GLN A 105 2.77 -1.96 13.24
CA GLN A 105 2.14 -2.74 14.30
C GLN A 105 3.14 -3.65 15.01
N ASP A 106 3.91 -4.42 14.26
CA ASP A 106 4.90 -5.37 14.81
C ASP A 106 6.00 -4.65 15.61
N ALA A 107 6.34 -3.43 15.19
CA ALA A 107 7.35 -2.61 15.84
C ALA A 107 6.80 -1.67 16.93
N ASP A 108 5.49 -1.68 17.20
CA ASP A 108 4.81 -0.69 18.06
C ASP A 108 5.16 0.76 17.68
N ALA A 109 5.30 1.01 16.38
CA ALA A 109 5.70 2.30 15.84
C ALA A 109 4.51 3.24 15.67
N LYS A 110 4.73 4.53 15.91
CA LYS A 110 3.70 5.56 15.75
C LYS A 110 3.75 6.14 14.35
N VAL A 111 2.73 5.88 13.58
CA VAL A 111 2.53 6.53 12.27
C VAL A 111 2.20 8.01 12.51
N LYS A 112 2.90 8.89 11.79
CA LYS A 112 2.78 10.34 11.88
C LYS A 112 2.44 10.90 10.51
N PHE A 113 1.50 11.81 10.49
CA PHE A 113 1.26 12.68 9.35
C PHE A 113 2.20 13.89 9.48
N ASP A 114 2.90 14.21 8.41
CA ASP A 114 3.79 15.35 8.32
C ASP A 114 3.02 16.51 7.66
N ASP A 115 2.81 17.60 8.40
CA ASP A 115 2.04 18.76 7.98
C ASP A 115 2.78 19.68 6.97
N ASP A 116 4.09 19.48 6.78
CA ASP A 116 4.86 20.15 5.73
C ASP A 116 4.77 19.42 4.38
N THR A 117 4.85 18.09 4.41
CA THR A 117 4.85 17.26 3.20
C THR A 117 3.51 16.66 2.85
N TYR A 118 2.56 16.62 3.80
CA TYR A 118 1.26 15.94 3.68
C TYR A 118 1.39 14.44 3.35
N ASN A 119 2.50 13.85 3.79
CA ASN A 119 2.76 12.42 3.69
C ASN A 119 2.86 11.80 5.08
N VAL A 120 2.72 10.50 5.14
CA VAL A 120 2.81 9.73 6.38
C VAL A 120 4.14 9.03 6.51
N ASN A 121 4.63 8.92 7.73
CA ASN A 121 5.92 8.30 8.03
C ASN A 121 5.96 7.71 9.44
N PHE A 122 6.92 6.85 9.67
CA PHE A 122 7.33 6.39 11.00
C PHE A 122 8.77 5.90 10.98
N SER A 123 9.34 5.73 12.18
CA SER A 123 10.65 5.10 12.36
C SER A 123 10.55 3.98 13.36
N TYR A 124 11.34 2.95 13.18
CA TYR A 124 11.39 1.80 14.08
C TYR A 124 12.80 1.20 14.16
N GLN A 125 13.04 0.46 15.24
CA GLN A 125 14.24 -0.36 15.41
C GLN A 125 13.92 -1.76 14.94
N ASN A 126 14.54 -2.21 13.85
CA ASN A 126 14.35 -3.57 13.38
C ASN A 126 15.14 -4.55 14.30
N THR A 127 14.46 -5.61 14.73
CA THR A 127 15.03 -6.60 15.66
C THR A 127 15.97 -7.57 14.99
N ASP A 128 15.85 -7.78 13.68
CA ASP A 128 16.63 -8.76 12.93
C ASP A 128 17.98 -8.20 12.51
N ASP A 129 18.01 -7.06 11.85
CA ASP A 129 19.23 -6.44 11.36
C ASP A 129 19.85 -5.41 12.32
N LYS A 130 19.15 -5.07 13.43
CA LYS A 130 19.56 -4.11 14.45
C LYS A 130 19.72 -2.66 13.97
N LYS A 131 19.14 -2.33 12.81
CA LYS A 131 19.19 -1.00 12.24
C LYS A 131 17.99 -0.16 12.61
N VAL A 132 18.16 1.15 12.55
CA VAL A 132 17.03 2.10 12.59
C VAL A 132 16.47 2.21 11.18
N HIS A 133 15.20 1.96 11.04
CA HIS A 133 14.46 2.08 9.80
C HIS A 133 13.60 3.35 9.80
N GLN A 134 13.49 3.95 8.63
CA GLN A 134 12.61 5.09 8.36
C GLN A 134 11.70 4.75 7.19
N VAL A 135 10.40 4.78 7.43
CA VAL A 135 9.39 4.46 6.42
C VAL A 135 8.63 5.73 6.08
N PHE A 136 8.58 6.05 4.78
CA PHE A 136 7.71 7.10 4.23
C PHE A 136 6.82 6.46 3.18
N PHE A 137 5.54 6.79 3.21
CA PHE A 137 4.56 6.17 2.32
C PHE A 137 3.41 7.11 2.02
N THR A 138 2.65 6.76 0.98
CA THR A 138 1.42 7.45 0.63
C THR A 138 0.22 6.64 1.12
N ASP A 139 -0.78 7.31 1.62
CA ASP A 139 -2.03 6.73 2.06
C ASP A 139 -3.24 7.38 1.36
N ALA A 140 -4.44 7.08 1.83
CA ALA A 140 -5.65 7.67 1.27
C ALA A 140 -5.73 9.20 1.49
N ALA A 141 -5.20 9.73 2.58
CA ALA A 141 -5.20 11.17 2.83
C ALA A 141 -4.27 11.91 1.87
N THR A 142 -3.07 11.38 1.65
CA THR A 142 -2.12 11.90 0.65
C THR A 142 -2.75 11.90 -0.75
N THR A 143 -3.33 10.78 -1.18
CA THR A 143 -3.99 10.67 -2.49
C THR A 143 -5.19 11.62 -2.60
N PHE A 144 -6.00 11.72 -1.55
CA PHE A 144 -7.12 12.65 -1.50
C PHE A 144 -6.68 14.10 -1.73
N ASN A 145 -5.61 14.52 -1.06
CA ASN A 145 -5.09 15.87 -1.16
C ASN A 145 -4.57 16.18 -2.57
N ILE A 146 -3.83 15.26 -3.17
CA ILE A 146 -3.35 15.41 -4.55
C ILE A 146 -4.51 15.51 -5.55
N MET A 147 -5.53 14.65 -5.42
CA MET A 147 -6.71 14.70 -6.29
C MET A 147 -7.53 15.97 -6.08
N ARG A 148 -7.69 16.41 -4.83
CA ARG A 148 -8.38 17.66 -4.50
C ARG A 148 -7.68 18.87 -5.12
N PHE A 149 -6.36 18.96 -5.00
CA PHE A 149 -5.54 19.98 -5.63
C PHE A 149 -5.64 19.91 -7.17
N GLY A 150 -5.45 18.72 -7.74
CA GLY A 150 -5.47 18.53 -9.19
C GLY A 150 -6.82 18.87 -9.84
N ALA A 151 -7.93 18.78 -9.10
CA ALA A 151 -9.24 19.17 -9.58
C ALA A 151 -9.33 20.66 -9.93
N GLU A 152 -8.54 21.54 -9.29
CA GLU A 152 -8.51 22.98 -9.61
C GLU A 152 -7.87 23.25 -10.99
N TYR A 153 -7.06 22.32 -11.49
CA TYR A 153 -6.40 22.46 -12.79
C TYR A 153 -7.24 21.97 -13.96
N HIS A 154 -8.39 21.31 -13.71
CA HIS A 154 -9.19 20.68 -14.75
C HIS A 154 -8.34 19.74 -15.63
N LEU A 155 -7.56 18.90 -14.98
CA LEU A 155 -6.69 17.94 -15.64
C LEU A 155 -7.50 16.87 -16.39
N ALA A 156 -6.89 16.19 -17.37
CA ALA A 156 -7.49 15.05 -18.06
C ALA A 156 -7.90 13.92 -17.11
N GLY A 157 -7.16 13.74 -16.04
CA GLY A 157 -7.46 12.73 -15.03
C GLY A 157 -6.31 12.45 -14.08
N PHE A 158 -6.47 11.37 -13.34
CA PHE A 158 -5.49 10.88 -12.37
C PHE A 158 -5.11 9.44 -12.70
N GLY A 159 -3.88 9.07 -12.43
CA GLY A 159 -3.40 7.70 -12.60
C GLY A 159 -2.67 7.21 -11.35
N LEU A 160 -2.79 5.94 -11.03
CA LEU A 160 -2.15 5.32 -9.87
C LEU A 160 -0.93 4.50 -10.30
N TRP A 161 0.19 4.74 -9.68
CA TRP A 161 1.37 3.90 -9.80
C TRP A 161 1.72 3.34 -8.40
N ARG A 162 1.43 2.08 -8.14
CA ARG A 162 0.79 1.06 -8.98
C ARG A 162 -0.39 0.39 -8.26
N LEU A 163 -1.18 -0.40 -8.99
CA LEU A 163 -2.23 -1.21 -8.39
C LEU A 163 -1.62 -2.36 -7.56
N GLY A 164 -2.29 -2.69 -6.45
CA GLY A 164 -1.92 -3.77 -5.53
C GLY A 164 -0.99 -3.33 -4.39
N THR A 165 -0.61 -2.06 -4.34
CA THR A 165 0.18 -1.48 -3.24
C THR A 165 -0.57 -0.37 -2.50
N GLU A 166 -1.73 0.03 -3.04
CA GLU A 166 -2.51 1.16 -2.59
C GLU A 166 -3.21 0.94 -1.26
N ASP A 167 -3.46 2.03 -0.57
CA ASP A 167 -4.47 2.09 0.50
C ASP A 167 -5.86 1.94 -0.12
N LYS A 168 -6.54 0.85 0.19
CA LYS A 168 -7.85 0.50 -0.38
C LYS A 168 -8.94 1.55 -0.12
N ARG A 169 -8.73 2.47 0.83
CA ARG A 169 -9.62 3.62 1.07
C ARG A 169 -9.72 4.56 -0.13
N ILE A 170 -8.70 4.61 -0.99
CA ILE A 170 -8.67 5.40 -2.23
C ILE A 170 -9.90 5.12 -3.09
N TRP A 171 -10.34 3.88 -3.19
CA TRP A 171 -11.48 3.46 -4.02
C TRP A 171 -12.82 4.03 -3.57
N ARG A 172 -12.91 4.58 -2.36
CA ARG A 172 -14.13 5.23 -1.87
C ARG A 172 -14.35 6.61 -2.49
N PHE A 173 -13.31 7.20 -3.09
CA PHE A 173 -13.38 8.55 -3.65
C PHE A 173 -12.71 8.71 -5.02
N TYR A 174 -11.93 7.75 -5.52
CA TYR A 174 -11.17 7.87 -6.77
C TYR A 174 -12.02 8.29 -7.98
N GLY A 175 -13.24 7.84 -8.09
CA GLY A 175 -14.17 8.22 -9.17
C GLY A 175 -15.11 9.39 -8.83
N LYS A 176 -14.84 10.14 -7.76
CA LYS A 176 -15.70 11.27 -7.35
C LYS A 176 -15.18 12.60 -7.89
N ASP A 177 -16.10 13.54 -8.01
CA ASP A 177 -15.73 14.94 -8.25
C ASP A 177 -15.03 15.51 -7.01
N MET A 178 -13.76 15.88 -7.19
CA MET A 178 -12.90 16.42 -6.14
C MET A 178 -12.82 17.95 -6.14
N SER A 179 -13.76 18.63 -6.83
CA SER A 179 -13.90 20.08 -6.75
C SER A 179 -14.15 20.55 -5.32
N TRP A 180 -13.83 21.81 -5.02
CA TRP A 180 -14.00 22.38 -3.69
C TRP A 180 -15.45 22.26 -3.19
N GLU A 181 -16.43 22.53 -4.05
CA GLU A 181 -17.85 22.45 -3.74
C GLU A 181 -18.33 21.04 -3.46
N SER A 182 -17.82 20.08 -4.18
CA SER A 182 -18.15 18.67 -3.98
C SER A 182 -17.54 18.13 -2.69
N VAL A 183 -16.27 18.42 -2.43
CA VAL A 183 -15.59 18.01 -1.19
C VAL A 183 -16.22 18.69 0.04
N ALA A 184 -16.67 19.94 -0.07
CA ALA A 184 -17.38 20.64 1.01
C ALA A 184 -18.66 19.91 1.48
N ARG A 185 -19.25 19.09 0.62
CA ARG A 185 -20.46 18.28 0.90
C ARG A 185 -20.16 16.84 1.26
N MET A 186 -18.91 16.40 1.11
CA MET A 186 -18.51 15.03 1.43
C MET A 186 -18.32 14.83 2.93
N SER A 187 -18.65 13.64 3.39
CA SER A 187 -18.23 13.17 4.72
C SER A 187 -16.84 12.57 4.64
N VAL A 188 -15.80 13.43 4.50
CA VAL A 188 -14.41 12.97 4.28
C VAL A 188 -13.93 12.08 5.42
N ALA A 189 -14.28 12.36 6.67
CA ALA A 189 -13.96 11.51 7.80
C ALA A 189 -14.48 10.07 7.64
N LYS A 190 -15.66 9.90 7.01
CA LYS A 190 -16.19 8.56 6.71
C LYS A 190 -15.42 7.87 5.58
N LEU A 191 -14.93 8.63 4.60
CA LEU A 191 -14.08 8.08 3.53
C LEU A 191 -12.75 7.61 4.07
N MET A 192 -12.18 8.31 5.06
CA MET A 192 -10.89 8.00 5.67
C MET A 192 -10.96 6.92 6.76
N GLN A 193 -12.14 6.42 7.09
CA GLN A 193 -12.28 5.37 8.11
C GLN A 193 -11.47 4.13 7.74
N LEU A 194 -10.57 3.71 8.63
CA LEU A 194 -9.62 2.62 8.41
C LEU A 194 -10.24 1.30 8.85
N ASN A 195 -10.52 0.43 7.90
CA ASN A 195 -10.99 -0.93 8.18
C ASN A 195 -9.79 -1.86 8.41
N GLY A 196 -10.01 -3.03 9.00
CA GLY A 196 -9.03 -4.11 8.97
C GLY A 196 -8.75 -4.55 7.53
N THR A 197 -7.59 -5.13 7.28
CA THR A 197 -7.25 -5.63 5.94
C THR A 197 -7.65 -7.10 5.81
N ASP A 198 -8.00 -7.52 4.59
CA ASP A 198 -8.30 -8.91 4.27
C ASP A 198 -7.03 -9.71 3.93
N ASP A 199 -5.86 -9.07 3.98
CA ASP A 199 -4.60 -9.72 3.68
C ASP A 199 -4.16 -10.65 4.80
N VAL A 200 -3.37 -11.66 4.43
CA VAL A 200 -2.85 -12.65 5.36
C VAL A 200 -1.35 -12.50 5.46
N ASN A 201 -0.86 -12.21 6.66
CA ASN A 201 0.57 -12.18 6.96
C ASN A 201 1.01 -13.56 7.44
N PHE A 202 1.99 -14.18 6.76
CA PHE A 202 2.59 -15.44 7.17
C PHE A 202 3.94 -15.17 7.82
N VAL A 203 4.10 -15.58 9.08
CA VAL A 203 5.35 -15.44 9.84
C VAL A 203 5.89 -16.80 10.27
N GLY A 204 7.20 -16.90 10.35
CA GLY A 204 7.89 -18.16 10.72
C GLY A 204 7.92 -19.17 9.59
N SER A 205 8.32 -20.40 9.95
CA SER A 205 8.48 -21.53 9.03
C SER A 205 7.83 -22.78 9.63
N GLY A 206 7.52 -23.76 8.78
CA GLY A 206 6.87 -25.01 9.18
C GLY A 206 5.53 -25.25 8.50
N GLU A 207 4.95 -26.42 8.75
CA GLU A 207 3.76 -26.92 8.08
C GLU A 207 2.47 -26.69 8.91
N VAL A 208 2.60 -26.46 10.22
CA VAL A 208 1.46 -26.20 11.11
C VAL A 208 1.14 -24.72 11.07
N LEU A 209 -0.11 -24.40 10.79
CA LEU A 209 -0.62 -23.04 10.71
C LEU A 209 -1.42 -22.70 11.96
N GLN A 210 -1.08 -21.59 12.61
CA GLN A 210 -1.81 -21.05 13.73
C GLN A 210 -2.19 -19.59 13.47
N VAL A 211 -3.48 -19.26 13.52
CA VAL A 211 -3.92 -17.87 13.51
C VAL A 211 -3.56 -17.23 14.84
N THR A 212 -2.71 -16.21 14.81
CA THR A 212 -2.27 -15.48 16.00
C THR A 212 -2.93 -14.12 16.14
N THR A 213 -3.39 -13.54 15.01
CA THR A 213 -4.09 -12.25 14.99
C THR A 213 -5.25 -12.30 14.01
N GLU A 214 -6.40 -11.79 14.41
CA GLU A 214 -7.55 -11.57 13.54
C GLU A 214 -7.62 -10.11 13.09
N PRO A 215 -8.28 -9.79 11.95
CA PRO A 215 -8.43 -8.43 11.47
C PRO A 215 -9.23 -7.57 12.44
N HIS A 216 -8.68 -6.42 12.78
CA HIS A 216 -9.38 -5.37 13.51
C HIS A 216 -9.31 -4.06 12.73
N PRO A 217 -10.39 -3.24 12.75
CA PRO A 217 -10.35 -1.92 12.14
C PRO A 217 -9.38 -1.02 12.92
N GLY A 218 -8.72 -0.13 12.20
CA GLY A 218 -7.98 0.95 12.81
C GLY A 218 -8.90 2.09 13.25
N ASP A 219 -8.35 3.05 13.97
CA ASP A 219 -9.02 4.30 14.34
C ASP A 219 -8.18 5.49 13.87
N ILE A 220 -8.78 6.30 13.01
CA ILE A 220 -8.17 7.51 12.45
C ILE A 220 -9.07 8.69 12.71
N SER A 221 -8.47 9.81 13.06
CA SER A 221 -9.13 11.12 13.01
C SER A 221 -8.38 12.06 12.08
N ILE A 222 -9.13 12.89 11.38
CA ILE A 222 -8.61 13.87 10.43
C ILE A 222 -9.10 15.28 10.76
N ARG A 223 -8.32 16.28 10.34
CA ARG A 223 -8.75 17.67 10.23
C ARG A 223 -8.68 18.11 8.79
N ILE A 224 -9.67 18.86 8.35
CA ILE A 224 -9.75 19.41 7.00
C ILE A 224 -9.58 20.92 7.12
N ASP A 225 -8.67 21.46 6.33
CA ASP A 225 -8.53 22.87 6.13
C ASP A 225 -9.80 23.45 5.44
N LYS A 226 -10.30 24.56 5.94
CA LYS A 226 -11.56 25.16 5.47
C LYS A 226 -11.40 25.91 4.14
N ASP A 227 -10.21 26.39 3.86
CA ASP A 227 -9.94 27.24 2.72
C ASP A 227 -9.67 26.43 1.45
N ASN A 228 -8.79 25.42 1.55
CA ASN A 228 -8.40 24.60 0.41
C ASN A 228 -9.06 23.22 0.37
N ARG A 229 -9.73 22.80 1.45
CA ARG A 229 -10.38 21.49 1.62
C ARG A 229 -9.41 20.30 1.58
N LEU A 230 -8.13 20.53 1.85
CA LEU A 230 -7.15 19.47 2.06
C LEU A 230 -7.26 18.89 3.47
N ILE A 231 -6.89 17.63 3.63
CA ILE A 231 -6.67 17.04 4.94
C ILE A 231 -5.36 17.60 5.46
N SER A 232 -5.44 18.45 6.49
CA SER A 232 -4.29 19.14 7.08
C SER A 232 -3.67 18.42 8.25
N GLU A 233 -4.39 17.47 8.84
CA GLU A 233 -3.90 16.63 9.93
C GLU A 233 -4.56 15.25 9.85
N GLU A 234 -3.79 14.22 10.14
CA GLU A 234 -4.26 12.84 10.27
C GLU A 234 -3.60 12.19 11.48
N TYR A 235 -4.41 11.56 12.32
CA TYR A 235 -3.95 10.88 13.53
C TYR A 235 -4.37 9.41 13.49
N TYR A 236 -3.41 8.53 13.41
CA TYR A 236 -3.56 7.10 13.57
C TYR A 236 -3.62 6.76 15.07
N ARG A 237 -4.83 6.63 15.62
CA ARG A 237 -5.05 6.31 17.04
C ARG A 237 -4.88 4.82 17.32
N ALA A 238 -5.30 3.98 16.35
CA ALA A 238 -5.06 2.55 16.34
C ALA A 238 -4.78 2.10 14.92
N LEU A 239 -3.77 1.26 14.75
CA LEU A 239 -3.47 0.66 13.45
C LEU A 239 -4.43 -0.50 13.18
N PRO A 240 -4.80 -0.76 11.90
CA PRO A 240 -5.58 -1.92 11.53
C PRO A 240 -4.72 -3.17 11.65
N SER A 241 -5.29 -4.29 12.06
CA SER A 241 -4.61 -5.58 11.97
C SER A 241 -5.10 -6.40 10.79
N THR A 242 -4.23 -7.31 10.35
CA THR A 242 -4.54 -8.34 9.35
C THR A 242 -4.65 -9.70 10.01
N TYR A 243 -5.04 -10.73 9.27
CA TYR A 243 -4.78 -12.10 9.69
C TYR A 243 -3.26 -12.34 9.75
N THR A 244 -2.75 -12.68 10.93
CA THR A 244 -1.38 -13.19 11.05
C THR A 244 -1.44 -14.69 11.31
N ILE A 245 -0.84 -15.45 10.41
CA ILE A 245 -0.75 -16.90 10.49
C ILE A 245 0.70 -17.26 10.75
N GLN A 246 0.95 -17.77 11.95
CA GLN A 246 2.26 -18.27 12.31
C GLN A 246 2.43 -19.70 11.77
N ARG A 247 3.53 -19.92 11.06
CA ARG A 247 3.97 -21.24 10.65
C ARG A 247 4.84 -21.84 11.76
N LEU A 248 4.49 -23.02 12.18
CA LEU A 248 5.14 -23.75 13.28
C LEU A 248 5.52 -25.15 12.82
N GLY A 249 6.31 -25.86 13.64
CA GLY A 249 6.58 -27.28 13.44
C GLY A 249 7.69 -27.56 12.42
N GLU A 250 8.76 -26.76 12.44
CA GLU A 250 9.98 -27.19 11.79
C GLU A 250 10.44 -28.52 12.40
N CYS A 251 10.48 -29.56 11.56
CA CYS A 251 11.06 -30.82 11.98
C CYS A 251 12.57 -30.63 12.20
N LYS A 252 13.02 -30.88 13.41
CA LYS A 252 14.48 -31.07 13.66
C LYS A 252 14.94 -32.34 12.98
N ASP A 253 16.20 -32.39 12.61
CA ASP A 253 16.80 -33.57 12.03
C ASP A 253 16.44 -34.84 12.81
N LYS A 254 16.00 -35.85 12.09
CA LYS A 254 15.60 -37.17 12.65
C LYS A 254 14.31 -37.17 13.50
N GLN A 255 13.42 -36.20 13.32
CA GLN A 255 12.08 -36.24 13.90
C GLN A 255 11.07 -36.71 12.84
N LEU A 256 10.12 -37.53 13.27
CA LEU A 256 9.03 -38.06 12.47
C LEU A 256 7.73 -37.91 13.25
N VAL A 257 6.71 -37.43 12.60
CA VAL A 257 5.33 -37.42 13.12
C VAL A 257 4.54 -38.49 12.38
N ILE A 258 3.89 -39.38 13.15
CA ILE A 258 3.01 -40.40 12.58
C ILE A 258 1.57 -39.90 12.72
N THR A 259 0.83 -39.91 11.62
CA THR A 259 -0.60 -39.50 11.59
C THR A 259 -1.46 -40.64 11.05
N PHE A 260 -2.70 -40.69 11.51
CA PHE A 260 -3.75 -41.59 11.04
C PHE A 260 -4.99 -40.77 10.72
N ASP A 261 -5.41 -40.82 9.46
CA ASP A 261 -6.51 -40.02 8.95
C ASP A 261 -7.77 -40.86 8.78
N ASP A 262 -8.94 -40.20 8.70
CA ASP A 262 -10.25 -40.75 8.38
C ASP A 262 -10.79 -41.83 9.35
N GLY A 263 -10.22 -41.98 10.53
CA GLY A 263 -10.74 -42.83 11.58
C GLY A 263 -11.86 -42.18 12.40
N PRO A 264 -12.41 -42.89 13.43
CA PRO A 264 -12.03 -44.19 13.90
C PRO A 264 -12.63 -45.34 13.10
N ASP A 265 -11.90 -46.43 12.92
CA ASP A 265 -12.38 -47.71 12.43
C ASP A 265 -12.46 -48.74 13.57
N SER A 266 -13.62 -49.34 13.75
CA SER A 266 -13.83 -50.27 14.89
C SER A 266 -12.98 -51.54 14.86
N ARG A 267 -12.50 -51.93 13.69
CA ARG A 267 -11.67 -53.11 13.48
C ARG A 267 -10.18 -52.81 13.63
N TRP A 268 -9.74 -51.68 13.06
CA TRP A 268 -8.29 -51.43 12.95
C TRP A 268 -7.74 -50.44 13.98
N THR A 269 -8.51 -49.45 14.39
CA THR A 269 -8.05 -48.43 15.34
C THR A 269 -7.56 -49.03 16.67
N PRO A 270 -8.27 -50.03 17.30
CA PRO A 270 -7.75 -50.66 18.51
C PRO A 270 -6.44 -51.36 18.36
N THR A 271 -6.18 -52.02 17.20
CA THR A 271 -4.89 -52.66 16.89
C THR A 271 -3.78 -51.64 16.73
N VAL A 272 -4.04 -50.53 16.05
CA VAL A 272 -3.07 -49.42 15.90
C VAL A 272 -2.71 -48.87 17.27
N LEU A 273 -3.69 -48.51 18.09
CA LEU A 273 -3.50 -47.96 19.43
C LEU A 273 -2.68 -48.91 20.32
N SER A 274 -2.98 -50.21 20.29
CA SER A 274 -2.23 -51.21 21.08
C SER A 274 -0.77 -51.32 20.62
N THR A 275 -0.52 -51.19 19.31
CA THR A 275 0.83 -51.22 18.74
C THR A 275 1.60 -49.97 19.12
N LEU A 276 1.02 -48.78 18.98
CA LEU A 276 1.64 -47.53 19.39
C LEU A 276 1.98 -47.52 20.88
N LYS A 277 1.07 -48.02 21.70
CA LYS A 277 1.29 -48.17 23.15
C LYS A 277 2.44 -49.16 23.45
N LYS A 278 2.48 -50.31 22.77
CA LYS A 278 3.52 -51.30 22.94
C LYS A 278 4.92 -50.76 22.70
N TYR A 279 5.05 -49.89 21.67
CA TYR A 279 6.36 -49.34 21.29
C TYR A 279 6.60 -47.94 21.84
N ASN A 280 5.67 -47.39 22.64
CA ASN A 280 5.70 -46.05 23.22
C ASN A 280 5.91 -44.96 22.16
N VAL A 281 5.20 -45.07 21.02
CA VAL A 281 5.28 -44.15 19.90
C VAL A 281 4.09 -43.19 19.97
N PRO A 282 4.31 -41.87 20.07
CA PRO A 282 3.24 -40.89 19.95
C PRO A 282 2.76 -40.77 18.50
N ALA A 283 1.45 -40.56 18.32
CA ALA A 283 0.86 -40.33 17.01
C ALA A 283 -0.32 -39.39 17.13
N ALA A 284 -0.69 -38.70 16.05
CA ALA A 284 -1.89 -37.88 15.93
C ALA A 284 -2.95 -38.63 15.12
N PHE A 285 -4.22 -38.45 15.49
CA PHE A 285 -5.36 -39.03 14.78
C PHE A 285 -6.27 -37.90 14.31
N PHE A 286 -6.50 -37.82 13.02
CA PHE A 286 -7.45 -36.93 12.39
C PHE A 286 -8.73 -37.71 12.09
N MET A 287 -9.67 -37.63 13.02
CA MET A 287 -10.88 -38.46 13.00
C MET A 287 -12.03 -37.75 12.31
N VAL A 288 -12.83 -38.50 11.55
CA VAL A 288 -14.08 -37.99 10.97
C VAL A 288 -15.11 -37.89 12.10
N GLY A 289 -15.62 -36.67 12.31
CA GLY A 289 -16.78 -36.45 13.22
C GLY A 289 -18.05 -36.87 12.52
N LEU A 290 -18.89 -37.67 13.20
CA LEU A 290 -20.25 -38.03 12.79
C LEU A 290 -21.28 -37.12 13.46
#